data_4af03d02c2f5ff4d335f47cd99818336
#
_entry.id   4af03d02c2f5ff4d335f47cd99818336
#
_cell.length_a   1.000
_cell.length_b   1.000
_cell.length_c   1.000
_cell.angle_alpha   90.00
_cell.angle_beta   90.00
_cell.angle_gamma   90.00
#
_symmetry.space_group_name_H-M   'P 1'
#
loop_
_entity.id
_entity.type
_entity.pdbx_description
1 polymer ?
#
loop_
_entity_poly.entity_id
_entity_poly.type
_entity_poly.pdbx_seq_one_letter_code
_entity_poly.pdbx_strand_id
1 'polypeptide(L)'
;GYNWSSMPDPKPKDLTNKAEMSTLKDKDIFETIYRDMKDTGEGGDEIGDDEFGVPTMPTFKYTLSEDEIWAIVGYVRGLHGTKLEFKIEERKKQLADALTAAQANLEQTTKAYEEAEKLANEEAEKKNVDVDDAAYAKELAAMAQAKKGRDAAQNAVNNFSSRPGKGQSVARPDLTVKPAEVPKLVELGKRYYEDKYGCNGCHAIGGEGGKVGPALDRAGFRLNATWTYRWLKNPQAMNAETRMPALGLSDADAKAVTMYL
;
A
#
# COMPACT_ATOMS: atom_id res chain seq x y z
N GLY A 1 -2.43 -24.19 -11.23
CA GLY A 1 -2.93 -22.87 -11.64
C GLY A 1 -2.50 -22.49 -13.02
N TYR A 2 -3.14 -21.53 -13.61
CA TYR A 2 -2.93 -21.07 -14.99
C TYR A 2 -1.48 -20.66 -15.31
N ASN A 3 -0.75 -20.18 -14.30
CA ASN A 3 0.61 -19.66 -14.43
C ASN A 3 1.69 -20.60 -13.91
N TRP A 4 1.32 -21.79 -13.48
CA TRP A 4 2.25 -22.69 -12.81
C TRP A 4 3.52 -23.01 -13.61
N SER A 5 3.37 -23.22 -14.92
CA SER A 5 4.48 -23.60 -15.80
C SER A 5 5.42 -22.42 -16.13
N SER A 6 4.94 -21.18 -16.01
CA SER A 6 5.68 -19.97 -16.35
C SER A 6 6.24 -19.23 -15.13
N MET A 7 5.98 -19.72 -13.92
CA MET A 7 6.52 -19.12 -12.70
C MET A 7 7.92 -19.66 -12.39
N PRO A 8 8.84 -18.79 -11.92
CA PRO A 8 10.15 -19.23 -11.43
C PRO A 8 10.00 -20.10 -10.17
N ASP A 9 11.00 -20.89 -9.87
CA ASP A 9 11.07 -21.60 -8.59
C ASP A 9 11.47 -20.60 -7.46
N PRO A 10 10.93 -20.78 -6.23
CA PRO A 10 9.99 -21.81 -5.80
C PRO A 10 8.57 -21.55 -6.32
N LYS A 11 7.94 -22.61 -6.81
CA LYS A 11 6.54 -22.53 -7.29
C LYS A 11 5.56 -22.29 -6.14
N PRO A 12 4.39 -21.69 -6.43
CA PRO A 12 3.34 -21.55 -5.44
C PRO A 12 2.97 -22.89 -4.81
N LYS A 13 2.71 -22.89 -3.50
CA LYS A 13 2.25 -24.08 -2.79
C LYS A 13 0.90 -24.56 -3.30
N ASP A 14 0.69 -25.86 -3.30
CA ASP A 14 -0.64 -26.44 -3.56
C ASP A 14 -1.53 -26.24 -2.31
N LEU A 15 -2.44 -25.30 -2.39
CA LEU A 15 -3.34 -24.93 -1.29
C LEU A 15 -4.35 -26.06 -0.95
N THR A 16 -4.49 -27.08 -1.79
CA THR A 16 -5.32 -28.25 -1.53
C THR A 16 -4.56 -29.38 -0.83
N ASN A 17 -3.23 -29.30 -0.77
CA ASN A 17 -2.38 -30.30 -0.12
C ASN A 17 -2.51 -30.21 1.41
N LYS A 18 -3.35 -31.08 1.99
CA LYS A 18 -3.62 -31.10 3.43
C LYS A 18 -2.36 -31.35 4.26
N ALA A 19 -1.46 -32.24 3.81
CA ALA A 19 -0.27 -32.61 4.58
C ALA A 19 0.67 -31.39 4.74
N GLU A 20 0.85 -30.62 3.70
CA GLU A 20 1.69 -29.43 3.70
C GLU A 20 0.99 -28.26 4.40
N MET A 21 -0.25 -27.97 4.01
CA MET A 21 -0.96 -26.79 4.50
C MET A 21 -1.38 -26.87 5.97
N SER A 22 -1.54 -28.08 6.54
CA SER A 22 -1.86 -28.23 7.96
C SER A 22 -0.67 -27.96 8.90
N THR A 23 0.56 -27.88 8.37
CA THR A 23 1.73 -27.50 9.18
C THR A 23 1.81 -25.98 9.42
N LEU A 24 1.16 -25.19 8.56
CA LEU A 24 1.13 -23.75 8.67
C LEU A 24 0.10 -23.29 9.71
N LYS A 25 0.45 -22.31 10.52
CA LYS A 25 -0.51 -21.62 11.40
C LYS A 25 -1.34 -20.63 10.59
N ASP A 26 -2.51 -20.27 11.10
CA ASP A 26 -3.36 -19.25 10.46
C ASP A 26 -2.62 -17.92 10.26
N LYS A 27 -1.79 -17.55 11.27
CA LYS A 27 -0.97 -16.36 11.23
C LYS A 27 0.05 -16.38 10.07
N ASP A 28 0.66 -17.54 9.80
CA ASP A 28 1.66 -17.66 8.72
C ASP A 28 1.00 -17.46 7.35
N ILE A 29 -0.22 -17.97 7.16
CA ILE A 29 -1.00 -17.76 5.95
C ILE A 29 -1.40 -16.28 5.83
N PHE A 30 -1.86 -15.68 6.93
CA PHE A 30 -2.20 -14.26 6.99
C PHE A 30 -1.00 -13.37 6.62
N GLU A 31 0.15 -13.57 7.26
CA GLU A 31 1.36 -12.79 7.03
C GLU A 31 1.89 -12.94 5.60
N THR A 32 1.75 -14.12 5.00
CA THR A 32 2.10 -14.31 3.59
C THR A 32 1.28 -13.41 2.66
N ILE A 33 0.02 -13.15 2.98
CA ILE A 33 -0.87 -12.27 2.19
C ILE A 33 -0.66 -10.80 2.53
N TYR A 34 -0.44 -10.51 3.82
CA TYR A 34 -0.39 -9.17 4.39
C TYR A 34 1.00 -8.52 4.35
N ARG A 35 2.08 -9.30 4.21
CA ARG A 35 3.47 -8.85 4.34
C ARG A 35 3.75 -7.49 3.69
N ASP A 36 4.67 -6.72 4.26
CA ASP A 36 5.18 -5.50 3.64
C ASP A 36 6.32 -5.85 2.66
N MET A 37 6.21 -5.40 1.44
CA MET A 37 7.27 -5.57 0.44
C MET A 37 8.55 -4.78 0.80
N LYS A 38 8.43 -3.80 1.70
CA LYS A 38 9.58 -3.05 2.21
C LYS A 38 10.49 -3.87 3.12
N ASP A 39 9.95 -4.91 3.76
CA ASP A 39 10.70 -5.78 4.67
C ASP A 39 11.66 -6.73 3.93
N THR A 40 11.62 -6.75 2.60
CA THR A 40 12.56 -7.53 1.77
C THR A 40 13.86 -6.79 1.45
N GLY A 41 14.37 -6.02 2.40
CA GLY A 41 15.67 -5.33 2.33
C GLY A 41 15.57 -3.89 1.84
N GLU A 42 15.57 -2.94 2.79
CA GLU A 42 15.87 -1.53 2.55
C GLU A 42 17.38 -1.35 2.30
N GLY A 43 17.83 -1.77 1.16
CA GLY A 43 19.16 -1.43 0.67
C GLY A 43 19.02 -1.13 -0.81
N GLY A 44 18.88 0.14 -1.16
CA GLY A 44 18.64 0.58 -2.52
C GLY A 44 19.72 0.20 -3.54
N ASP A 45 20.76 -0.53 -3.17
CA ASP A 45 21.86 -0.93 -4.04
C ASP A 45 22.26 -2.41 -3.95
N GLU A 46 21.72 -3.17 -2.99
CA GLU A 46 22.00 -4.59 -2.84
C GLU A 46 20.67 -5.36 -2.72
N ILE A 47 20.09 -5.71 -3.86
CA ILE A 47 19.37 -6.97 -3.92
C ILE A 47 20.51 -7.99 -3.84
N GLY A 48 20.86 -8.37 -2.61
CA GLY A 48 21.86 -9.40 -2.39
C GLY A 48 21.42 -10.66 -3.12
N ASP A 49 22.38 -11.42 -3.62
CA ASP A 49 22.21 -12.80 -4.09
C ASP A 49 21.81 -13.73 -2.92
N ASP A 50 21.05 -13.19 -1.96
CA ASP A 50 20.68 -13.88 -0.75
C ASP A 50 19.70 -15.00 -1.10
N GLU A 51 20.01 -16.15 -0.60
CA GLU A 51 19.40 -17.47 -0.70
C GLU A 51 17.89 -17.54 -0.40
N PHE A 52 17.26 -16.40 -0.12
CA PHE A 52 15.81 -16.22 0.03
C PHE A 52 15.25 -15.59 -1.24
N GLY A 53 14.91 -16.46 -2.18
CA GLY A 53 14.28 -16.07 -3.45
C GLY A 53 13.15 -15.05 -3.25
N VAL A 54 13.12 -14.07 -4.15
CA VAL A 54 12.11 -13.02 -4.20
C VAL A 54 10.73 -13.64 -4.05
N PRO A 55 9.90 -13.12 -3.15
CA PRO A 55 8.57 -13.65 -2.97
C PRO A 55 7.76 -13.48 -4.26
N THR A 56 7.40 -14.56 -4.90
CA THR A 56 6.59 -14.56 -6.12
C THR A 56 5.14 -14.10 -5.91
N MET A 57 4.69 -14.02 -4.65
CA MET A 57 3.35 -13.57 -4.31
C MET A 57 3.36 -12.08 -3.95
N PRO A 58 2.60 -11.23 -4.65
CA PRO A 58 2.48 -9.82 -4.29
C PRO A 58 1.83 -9.63 -2.92
N THR A 59 2.14 -8.52 -2.25
CA THR A 59 1.42 -8.12 -1.04
C THR A 59 0.01 -7.64 -1.34
N PHE A 60 -0.92 -7.96 -0.45
CA PHE A 60 -2.28 -7.43 -0.51
C PHE A 60 -2.60 -6.45 0.63
N LYS A 61 -1.62 -6.14 1.47
CA LYS A 61 -1.72 -5.19 2.60
C LYS A 61 -2.32 -3.83 2.22
N TYR A 62 -2.00 -3.36 1.02
CA TYR A 62 -2.45 -2.04 0.53
C TYR A 62 -3.75 -2.11 -0.28
N THR A 63 -4.33 -3.30 -0.45
CA THR A 63 -5.51 -3.52 -1.28
C THR A 63 -6.69 -4.04 -0.47
N LEU A 64 -6.43 -4.96 0.46
CA LEU A 64 -7.43 -5.64 1.27
C LEU A 64 -7.38 -5.17 2.72
N SER A 65 -8.53 -5.12 3.36
CA SER A 65 -8.62 -4.95 4.81
C SER A 65 -8.18 -6.22 5.54
N GLU A 66 -7.84 -6.09 6.82
CA GLU A 66 -7.51 -7.23 7.66
C GLU A 66 -8.61 -8.30 7.68
N ASP A 67 -9.89 -7.87 7.76
CA ASP A 67 -11.04 -8.79 7.74
C ASP A 67 -11.15 -9.56 6.44
N GLU A 68 -10.90 -8.90 5.30
CA GLU A 68 -10.89 -9.55 3.99
C GLU A 68 -9.76 -10.59 3.91
N ILE A 69 -8.59 -10.28 4.46
CA ILE A 69 -7.45 -11.22 4.49
C ILE A 69 -7.78 -12.42 5.41
N TRP A 70 -8.37 -12.20 6.58
CA TRP A 70 -8.80 -13.30 7.45
C TRP A 70 -9.89 -14.17 6.81
N ALA A 71 -10.78 -13.57 6.02
CA ALA A 71 -11.76 -14.34 5.25
C ALA A 71 -11.07 -15.22 4.19
N ILE A 72 -10.00 -14.72 3.54
CA ILE A 72 -9.18 -15.50 2.61
C ILE A 72 -8.46 -16.65 3.35
N VAL A 73 -7.90 -16.41 4.54
CA VAL A 73 -7.28 -17.48 5.35
C VAL A 73 -8.29 -18.58 5.65
N GLY A 74 -9.51 -18.20 6.05
CA GLY A 74 -10.60 -19.16 6.26
C GLY A 74 -10.96 -19.96 5.01
N TYR A 75 -11.00 -19.31 3.85
CA TYR A 75 -11.22 -19.98 2.58
C TYR A 75 -10.09 -20.96 2.24
N VAL A 76 -8.83 -20.55 2.40
CA VAL A 76 -7.67 -21.41 2.18
C VAL A 76 -7.72 -22.64 3.08
N ARG A 77 -8.09 -22.50 4.36
CA ARG A 77 -8.31 -23.62 5.27
C ARG A 77 -9.36 -24.60 4.75
N GLY A 78 -10.43 -24.07 4.19
CA GLY A 78 -11.48 -24.87 3.56
C GLY A 78 -11.01 -25.72 2.38
N LEU A 79 -10.05 -25.22 1.56
CA LEU A 79 -9.54 -25.91 0.38
C LEU A 79 -8.85 -27.26 0.72
N HIS A 80 -8.19 -27.36 1.86
CA HIS A 80 -7.51 -28.58 2.31
C HIS A 80 -8.21 -29.27 3.50
N GLY A 81 -9.44 -28.85 3.81
CA GLY A 81 -10.30 -29.50 4.79
C GLY A 81 -9.86 -29.34 6.25
N THR A 82 -9.16 -28.25 6.58
CA THR A 82 -8.91 -27.83 7.96
C THR A 82 -9.82 -26.66 8.35
N LYS A 83 -9.85 -26.33 9.63
CA LYS A 83 -10.67 -25.22 10.13
C LYS A 83 -9.78 -24.06 10.53
N LEU A 84 -10.29 -22.85 10.35
CA LEU A 84 -9.68 -21.66 10.90
C LEU A 84 -9.73 -21.71 12.42
N GLU A 85 -8.58 -21.60 13.07
CA GLU A 85 -8.47 -21.54 14.55
C GLU A 85 -8.63 -20.11 15.06
N PHE A 86 -8.36 -19.12 14.18
CA PHE A 86 -8.46 -17.72 14.51
C PHE A 86 -9.90 -17.31 14.78
N LYS A 87 -10.12 -16.64 15.91
CA LYS A 87 -11.45 -16.22 16.36
C LYS A 87 -11.86 -14.91 15.69
N ILE A 88 -12.42 -14.99 14.48
CA ILE A 88 -12.85 -13.83 13.69
C ILE A 88 -13.79 -12.92 14.49
N GLU A 89 -14.75 -13.47 15.23
CA GLU A 89 -15.72 -12.67 15.99
C GLU A 89 -15.07 -11.89 17.14
N GLU A 90 -14.06 -12.48 17.80
CA GLU A 90 -13.29 -11.79 18.83
C GLU A 90 -12.47 -10.64 18.22
N ARG A 91 -11.87 -10.88 17.06
CA ARG A 91 -11.14 -9.84 16.32
C ARG A 91 -12.05 -8.71 15.83
N LYS A 92 -13.21 -9.05 15.28
CA LYS A 92 -14.22 -8.06 14.89
C LYS A 92 -14.64 -7.17 16.07
N LYS A 93 -14.82 -7.74 17.25
CA LYS A 93 -15.10 -6.97 18.46
C LYS A 93 -13.95 -6.03 18.80
N GLN A 94 -12.70 -6.53 18.79
CA GLN A 94 -11.52 -5.70 19.04
C GLN A 94 -11.42 -4.53 18.02
N LEU A 95 -11.70 -4.79 16.74
CA LEU A 95 -11.72 -3.76 15.71
C LEU A 95 -12.85 -2.75 15.92
N ALA A 96 -14.03 -3.19 16.32
CA ALA A 96 -15.14 -2.30 16.64
C ALA A 96 -14.82 -1.40 17.84
N ASP A 97 -14.20 -1.96 18.89
CA ASP A 97 -13.77 -1.20 20.08
C ASP A 97 -12.67 -0.18 19.68
N ALA A 98 -11.72 -0.60 18.83
CA ALA A 98 -10.66 0.27 18.34
C ALA A 98 -11.21 1.40 17.43
N LEU A 99 -12.20 1.11 16.59
CA LEU A 99 -12.89 2.13 15.78
C LEU A 99 -13.60 3.16 16.67
N THR A 100 -14.30 2.69 17.71
CA THR A 100 -14.97 3.57 18.67
C THR A 100 -13.97 4.50 19.36
N ALA A 101 -12.82 3.97 19.79
CA ALA A 101 -11.74 4.77 20.37
C ALA A 101 -11.14 5.77 19.37
N ALA A 102 -10.95 5.38 18.12
CA ALA A 102 -10.47 6.26 17.07
C ALA A 102 -11.45 7.40 16.75
N GLN A 103 -12.75 7.11 16.74
CA GLN A 103 -13.82 8.13 16.57
C GLN A 103 -13.85 9.12 17.73
N ALA A 104 -13.72 8.65 18.97
CA ALA A 104 -13.64 9.52 20.14
C ALA A 104 -12.41 10.44 20.10
N ASN A 105 -11.26 9.90 19.69
CA ASN A 105 -10.03 10.67 19.49
C ASN A 105 -10.20 11.73 18.38
N LEU A 106 -10.87 11.39 17.28
CA LEU A 106 -11.17 12.34 16.20
C LEU A 106 -12.05 13.49 16.71
N GLU A 107 -13.09 13.19 17.49
CA GLU A 107 -13.95 14.22 18.08
C GLU A 107 -13.15 15.17 19.00
N GLN A 108 -12.28 14.61 19.84
CA GLN A 108 -11.43 15.40 20.74
C GLN A 108 -10.45 16.29 19.97
N THR A 109 -9.77 15.73 18.96
CA THR A 109 -8.81 16.50 18.16
C THR A 109 -9.48 17.53 17.27
N THR A 110 -10.72 17.30 16.82
CA THR A 110 -11.52 18.27 16.09
C THR A 110 -11.86 19.46 16.96
N LYS A 111 -12.33 19.24 18.20
CA LYS A 111 -12.61 20.31 19.17
C LYS A 111 -11.34 21.13 19.49
N ALA A 112 -10.22 20.46 19.67
CA ALA A 112 -8.93 21.13 19.91
C ALA A 112 -8.49 21.98 18.71
N TYR A 113 -8.75 21.53 17.49
CA TYR A 113 -8.48 22.31 16.29
C TYR A 113 -9.39 23.54 16.18
N GLU A 114 -10.69 23.39 16.41
CA GLU A 114 -11.67 24.48 16.38
C GLU A 114 -11.35 25.55 17.42
N GLU A 115 -10.91 25.15 18.63
CA GLU A 115 -10.49 26.07 19.67
C GLU A 115 -9.21 26.82 19.29
N ALA A 116 -8.21 26.12 18.76
CA ALA A 116 -6.97 26.73 18.30
C ALA A 116 -7.20 27.68 17.10
N GLU A 117 -8.10 27.33 16.17
CA GLU A 117 -8.49 28.17 15.05
C GLU A 117 -9.20 29.46 15.53
N LYS A 118 -10.08 29.34 16.53
CA LYS A 118 -10.75 30.47 17.15
C LYS A 118 -9.74 31.43 17.78
N LEU A 119 -8.81 30.92 18.57
CA LEU A 119 -7.77 31.74 19.22
C LEU A 119 -6.87 32.44 18.19
N ALA A 120 -6.47 31.75 17.13
CA ALA A 120 -5.66 32.33 16.05
C ALA A 120 -6.43 33.47 15.33
N ASN A 121 -7.73 33.28 15.10
CA ASN A 121 -8.58 34.32 14.48
C ASN A 121 -8.78 35.54 15.40
N GLU A 122 -8.99 35.32 16.71
CA GLU A 122 -9.10 36.39 17.68
C GLU A 122 -7.80 37.22 17.77
N GLU A 123 -6.64 36.59 17.74
CA GLU A 123 -5.36 37.30 17.68
C GLU A 123 -5.15 38.02 16.33
N ALA A 124 -5.61 37.45 15.23
CA ALA A 124 -5.56 38.13 13.93
C ALA A 124 -6.41 39.38 13.86
N GLU A 125 -7.58 39.37 14.53
CA GLU A 125 -8.46 40.57 14.63
C GLU A 125 -7.84 41.67 15.47
N LYS A 126 -7.17 41.33 16.59
CA LYS A 126 -6.44 42.29 17.44
C LYS A 126 -5.29 42.94 16.67
N LYS A 127 -4.73 42.29 15.65
CA LYS A 127 -3.61 42.75 14.83
C LYS A 127 -3.85 44.08 14.11
N ASN A 128 -5.06 44.53 14.00
CA ASN A 128 -5.39 45.83 13.40
C ASN A 128 -5.09 47.03 14.30
N VAL A 129 -4.63 46.84 15.54
CA VAL A 129 -4.54 47.95 16.53
C VAL A 129 -3.14 48.12 17.15
N ASP A 130 -2.33 47.11 17.37
CA ASP A 130 -0.90 47.12 17.78
C ASP A 130 -0.47 45.70 18.15
N VAL A 131 0.57 45.15 17.49
CA VAL A 131 0.69 43.72 17.49
C VAL A 131 1.98 43.23 18.11
N ASP A 132 1.86 42.20 18.95
CA ASP A 132 2.90 41.27 19.26
C ASP A 132 2.92 40.13 18.19
N ASP A 133 3.76 40.27 17.17
CA ASP A 133 3.94 39.30 16.08
C ASP A 133 4.32 37.89 16.61
N ALA A 134 4.89 37.82 17.83
CA ALA A 134 5.26 36.58 18.47
C ALA A 134 4.04 35.81 18.99
N ALA A 135 3.02 36.49 19.55
CA ALA A 135 1.80 35.88 20.03
C ALA A 135 1.00 35.28 18.87
N TYR A 136 0.83 36.01 17.78
CA TYR A 136 0.16 35.51 16.58
C TYR A 136 0.88 34.30 15.95
N ALA A 137 2.20 34.36 15.83
CA ALA A 137 2.97 33.23 15.33
C ALA A 137 2.83 31.98 16.22
N LYS A 138 2.72 32.16 17.55
CA LYS A 138 2.47 31.07 18.49
C LYS A 138 1.09 30.42 18.26
N GLU A 139 0.05 31.21 18.11
CA GLU A 139 -1.31 30.69 17.88
C GLU A 139 -1.43 30.00 16.51
N LEU A 140 -0.79 30.53 15.46
CA LEU A 140 -0.71 29.85 14.16
C LEU A 140 0.02 28.50 14.25
N ALA A 141 1.10 28.42 15.02
CA ALA A 141 1.82 27.17 15.23
C ALA A 141 0.97 26.17 16.02
N ALA A 142 0.23 26.61 17.03
CA ALA A 142 -0.71 25.79 17.80
C ALA A 142 -1.83 25.24 16.90
N MET A 143 -2.43 26.09 16.07
CA MET A 143 -3.46 25.70 15.11
C MET A 143 -2.91 24.67 14.09
N ALA A 144 -1.72 24.88 13.55
CA ALA A 144 -1.08 23.95 12.62
C ALA A 144 -0.83 22.58 13.25
N GLN A 145 -0.39 22.56 14.53
CA GLN A 145 -0.19 21.33 15.29
C GLN A 145 -1.52 20.61 15.56
N ALA A 146 -2.56 21.34 15.98
CA ALA A 146 -3.89 20.79 16.20
C ALA A 146 -4.51 20.22 14.92
N LYS A 147 -4.33 20.91 13.78
CA LYS A 147 -4.73 20.42 12.45
C LYS A 147 -4.06 19.10 12.11
N LYS A 148 -2.76 19.00 12.31
CA LYS A 148 -2.00 17.75 12.08
C LYS A 148 -2.54 16.60 12.94
N GLY A 149 -2.87 16.86 14.20
CA GLY A 149 -3.48 15.89 15.11
C GLY A 149 -4.85 15.40 14.63
N ARG A 150 -5.73 16.33 14.23
CA ARG A 150 -7.05 16.03 13.66
C ARG A 150 -6.94 15.22 12.36
N ASP A 151 -6.07 15.61 11.44
CA ASP A 151 -5.91 14.94 10.17
C ASP A 151 -5.37 13.52 10.37
N ALA A 152 -4.47 13.29 11.33
CA ALA A 152 -4.00 11.97 11.72
C ALA A 152 -5.12 11.11 12.33
N ALA A 153 -5.96 11.68 13.20
CA ALA A 153 -7.11 10.99 13.78
C ALA A 153 -8.17 10.64 12.71
N GLN A 154 -8.44 11.54 11.76
CA GLN A 154 -9.32 11.28 10.62
C GLN A 154 -8.81 10.12 9.75
N ASN A 155 -7.51 10.08 9.49
CA ASN A 155 -6.89 8.97 8.74
C ASN A 155 -7.02 7.64 9.50
N ALA A 156 -6.86 7.66 10.84
CA ALA A 156 -7.06 6.47 11.66
C ALA A 156 -8.48 5.92 11.53
N VAL A 157 -9.51 6.78 11.60
CA VAL A 157 -10.92 6.37 11.40
C VAL A 157 -11.14 5.83 9.99
N ASN A 158 -10.61 6.50 8.97
CA ASN A 158 -10.76 6.08 7.57
C ASN A 158 -10.18 4.70 7.31
N ASN A 159 -9.10 4.33 8.00
CA ASN A 159 -8.47 3.02 7.87
C ASN A 159 -9.36 1.87 8.37
N PHE A 160 -10.34 2.11 9.24
CA PHE A 160 -11.30 1.10 9.66
C PHE A 160 -12.48 0.93 8.69
N SER A 161 -12.81 1.95 7.92
CA SER A 161 -14.05 2.00 7.13
C SER A 161 -13.88 1.68 5.65
N SER A 162 -12.64 1.59 5.16
CA SER A 162 -12.38 1.39 3.73
C SER A 162 -11.17 0.49 3.49
N ARG A 163 -11.14 -0.13 2.30
CA ARG A 163 -9.92 -0.81 1.82
C ARG A 163 -8.76 0.18 1.80
N PRO A 164 -7.56 -0.24 2.22
CA PRO A 164 -6.37 0.59 2.13
C PRO A 164 -6.19 1.17 0.72
N GLY A 165 -5.86 2.44 0.61
CA GLY A 165 -5.64 3.09 -0.68
C GLY A 165 -6.89 3.46 -1.49
N LYS A 166 -8.09 2.96 -1.14
CA LYS A 166 -9.33 3.32 -1.84
C LYS A 166 -9.64 4.81 -1.64
N GLY A 167 -9.84 5.51 -2.76
CA GLY A 167 -10.14 6.96 -2.73
C GLY A 167 -8.96 7.88 -2.47
N GLN A 168 -7.76 7.35 -2.17
CA GLN A 168 -6.55 8.16 -2.04
C GLN A 168 -6.04 8.57 -3.41
N SER A 169 -6.05 9.86 -3.71
CA SER A 169 -5.48 10.38 -4.95
C SER A 169 -3.95 10.32 -4.91
N VAL A 170 -3.34 9.98 -6.05
CA VAL A 170 -1.89 10.03 -6.22
C VAL A 170 -1.50 11.34 -6.88
N ALA A 171 -0.59 12.08 -6.26
CA ALA A 171 -0.06 13.33 -6.81
C ALA A 171 0.60 13.10 -8.18
N ARG A 172 0.68 14.14 -8.98
CA ARG A 172 1.40 14.09 -10.25
C ARG A 172 2.91 13.98 -9.94
N PRO A 173 3.60 12.94 -10.47
CA PRO A 173 5.03 12.79 -10.22
C PRO A 173 5.88 13.77 -11.03
N ASP A 174 7.08 14.05 -10.54
CA ASP A 174 8.17 14.54 -11.36
C ASP A 174 8.94 13.34 -11.95
N LEU A 175 8.70 13.10 -13.22
CA LEU A 175 9.37 12.04 -14.00
C LEU A 175 10.57 12.55 -14.79
N THR A 176 11.05 13.76 -14.54
CA THR A 176 12.24 14.30 -15.17
C THR A 176 13.46 13.46 -14.82
N VAL A 177 14.19 13.00 -15.83
CA VAL A 177 15.41 12.19 -15.69
C VAL A 177 16.46 12.74 -16.64
N LYS A 178 17.70 12.83 -16.19
CA LYS A 178 18.82 13.18 -17.06
C LYS A 178 19.06 12.02 -18.04
N PRO A 179 19.31 12.30 -19.35
CA PRO A 179 19.49 11.25 -20.35
C PRO A 179 20.52 10.17 -19.97
N ALA A 180 21.61 10.58 -19.30
CA ALA A 180 22.64 9.64 -18.84
C ALA A 180 22.20 8.68 -17.74
N GLU A 181 21.13 8.99 -17.00
CA GLU A 181 20.60 8.18 -15.90
C GLU A 181 19.51 7.20 -16.37
N VAL A 182 18.92 7.44 -17.55
CA VAL A 182 17.81 6.62 -18.08
C VAL A 182 18.16 5.15 -18.17
N PRO A 183 19.32 4.71 -18.74
CA PRO A 183 19.62 3.29 -18.86
C PRO A 183 19.68 2.57 -17.51
N LYS A 184 20.33 3.21 -16.51
CA LYS A 184 20.41 2.66 -15.15
C LYS A 184 19.02 2.53 -14.51
N LEU A 185 18.16 3.53 -14.72
CA LEU A 185 16.83 3.55 -14.15
C LEU A 185 15.90 2.51 -14.80
N VAL A 186 16.03 2.28 -16.10
CA VAL A 186 15.31 1.24 -16.84
C VAL A 186 15.73 -0.16 -16.36
N GLU A 187 17.03 -0.40 -16.18
CA GLU A 187 17.53 -1.67 -15.67
C GLU A 187 17.03 -1.94 -14.24
N LEU A 188 17.08 -0.92 -13.38
CA LEU A 188 16.53 -1.00 -12.03
C LEU A 188 15.02 -1.28 -12.06
N GLY A 189 14.29 -0.60 -12.95
CA GLY A 189 12.86 -0.83 -13.14
C GLY A 189 12.53 -2.26 -13.58
N LYS A 190 13.37 -2.84 -14.45
CA LYS A 190 13.26 -4.24 -14.85
C LYS A 190 13.40 -5.17 -13.65
N ARG A 191 14.46 -5.00 -12.84
CA ARG A 191 14.67 -5.80 -11.62
C ARG A 191 13.51 -5.66 -10.64
N TYR A 192 12.97 -4.46 -10.47
CA TYR A 192 11.80 -4.24 -9.62
C TYR A 192 10.55 -4.92 -10.16
N TYR A 193 10.35 -4.91 -11.48
CA TYR A 193 9.25 -5.60 -12.15
C TYR A 193 9.35 -7.12 -12.00
N GLU A 194 10.54 -7.68 -12.20
CA GLU A 194 10.78 -9.13 -12.21
C GLU A 194 10.95 -9.68 -10.78
N ASP A 195 11.77 -9.02 -9.96
CA ASP A 195 12.26 -9.58 -8.70
C ASP A 195 11.59 -8.96 -7.48
N LYS A 196 11.59 -7.63 -7.32
CA LYS A 196 11.14 -7.00 -6.08
C LYS A 196 9.61 -7.04 -5.89
N TYR A 197 8.86 -6.74 -6.93
CA TYR A 197 7.40 -6.65 -6.87
C TYR A 197 6.70 -7.81 -7.57
N GLY A 198 7.40 -8.66 -8.30
CA GLY A 198 6.84 -9.85 -8.94
C GLY A 198 5.72 -9.54 -9.94
N CYS A 199 5.82 -8.42 -10.66
CA CYS A 199 4.81 -8.02 -11.64
C CYS A 199 4.65 -9.04 -12.77
N ASN A 200 5.74 -9.74 -13.11
CA ASN A 200 5.79 -10.85 -14.05
C ASN A 200 4.95 -12.06 -13.62
N GLY A 201 4.57 -12.18 -12.35
CA GLY A 201 3.63 -13.21 -11.90
C GLY A 201 2.21 -13.04 -12.46
N CYS A 202 1.83 -11.81 -12.81
CA CYS A 202 0.51 -11.49 -13.37
C CYS A 202 0.58 -11.01 -14.82
N HIS A 203 1.65 -10.34 -15.24
CA HIS A 203 1.81 -9.72 -16.55
C HIS A 203 2.90 -10.39 -17.38
N ALA A 204 2.68 -10.47 -18.68
CA ALA A 204 3.69 -10.95 -19.62
C ALA A 204 4.36 -9.77 -20.34
N ILE A 205 5.68 -9.91 -20.62
CA ILE A 205 6.46 -9.09 -21.55
C ILE A 205 7.28 -10.04 -22.41
N GLY A 206 7.32 -9.82 -23.73
CA GLY A 206 8.02 -10.71 -24.66
C GLY A 206 7.46 -12.14 -24.73
N GLY A 207 6.23 -12.34 -24.29
CA GLY A 207 5.58 -13.64 -24.21
C GLY A 207 5.90 -14.42 -22.93
N GLU A 208 6.80 -13.92 -22.08
CA GLU A 208 7.17 -14.51 -20.79
C GLU A 208 6.41 -13.84 -19.64
N GLY A 209 5.97 -14.61 -18.65
CA GLY A 209 5.24 -14.13 -17.46
C GLY A 209 3.80 -14.60 -17.38
N GLY A 210 3.05 -14.00 -16.45
CA GLY A 210 1.68 -14.37 -16.13
C GLY A 210 0.65 -13.89 -17.13
N LYS A 211 -0.54 -14.50 -17.08
CA LYS A 211 -1.69 -14.20 -17.96
C LYS A 211 -2.91 -13.73 -17.18
N VAL A 212 -2.73 -13.31 -15.95
CA VAL A 212 -3.81 -12.77 -15.09
C VAL A 212 -4.12 -11.33 -15.48
N GLY A 213 -3.07 -10.54 -15.70
CA GLY A 213 -3.16 -9.18 -16.21
C GLY A 213 -2.90 -9.12 -17.72
N PRO A 214 -3.10 -7.96 -18.36
CA PRO A 214 -2.77 -7.76 -19.77
C PRO A 214 -1.26 -7.86 -20.00
N ALA A 215 -0.86 -8.29 -21.21
CA ALA A 215 0.52 -8.21 -21.65
C ALA A 215 0.98 -6.74 -21.76
N LEU A 216 2.20 -6.45 -21.31
CA LEU A 216 2.74 -5.09 -21.19
C LEU A 216 3.74 -4.72 -22.28
N ASP A 217 3.94 -5.54 -23.30
CA ASP A 217 4.85 -5.29 -24.43
C ASP A 217 4.70 -3.91 -25.09
N ARG A 218 3.53 -3.33 -24.99
CA ARG A 218 3.21 -2.03 -25.59
C ARG A 218 2.78 -0.99 -24.55
N ALA A 219 3.08 -1.20 -23.28
CA ALA A 219 2.67 -0.29 -22.22
C ALA A 219 3.21 1.13 -22.47
N GLY A 220 4.51 1.28 -22.70
CA GLY A 220 5.13 2.57 -22.97
C GLY A 220 4.67 3.26 -24.25
N PHE A 221 4.12 2.52 -25.21
CA PHE A 221 3.53 3.09 -26.43
C PHE A 221 2.07 3.56 -26.23
N ARG A 222 1.31 2.83 -25.40
CA ARG A 222 -0.13 3.04 -25.23
C ARG A 222 -0.50 3.92 -24.06
N LEU A 223 0.35 3.97 -23.02
CA LEU A 223 0.07 4.61 -21.75
C LEU A 223 0.98 5.81 -21.55
N ASN A 224 0.43 6.85 -20.96
CA ASN A 224 1.22 8.02 -20.56
C ASN A 224 2.00 7.68 -19.28
N ALA A 225 3.29 8.06 -19.21
CA ALA A 225 4.15 7.77 -18.06
C ALA A 225 3.58 8.28 -16.72
N THR A 226 3.00 9.49 -16.69
CA THR A 226 2.32 10.01 -15.49
C THR A 226 1.14 9.14 -15.08
N TRP A 227 0.37 8.63 -16.05
CA TRP A 227 -0.73 7.71 -15.78
C TRP A 227 -0.20 6.38 -15.24
N THR A 228 0.83 5.81 -15.88
CA THR A 228 1.46 4.54 -15.46
C THR A 228 1.98 4.64 -14.03
N TYR A 229 2.72 5.72 -13.71
CA TYR A 229 3.18 5.97 -12.35
C TYR A 229 2.05 5.99 -11.33
N ARG A 230 0.98 6.75 -11.60
CA ARG A 230 -0.15 6.87 -10.69
C ARG A 230 -0.89 5.55 -10.53
N TRP A 231 -1.01 4.79 -11.61
CA TRP A 231 -1.60 3.45 -11.59
C TRP A 231 -0.77 2.49 -10.73
N LEU A 232 0.56 2.47 -10.87
CA LEU A 232 1.45 1.65 -10.06
C LEU A 232 1.39 2.01 -8.57
N LYS A 233 1.23 3.27 -8.26
CA LYS A 233 1.13 3.75 -6.87
C LYS A 233 -0.18 3.36 -6.20
N ASN A 234 -1.29 3.50 -6.89
CA ASN A 234 -2.61 3.20 -6.35
C ASN A 234 -3.64 2.95 -7.48
N PRO A 235 -3.72 1.71 -7.98
CA PRO A 235 -4.65 1.39 -9.06
C PRO A 235 -6.12 1.56 -8.65
N GLN A 236 -6.48 1.29 -7.37
CA GLN A 236 -7.84 1.43 -6.87
C GLN A 236 -8.32 2.88 -6.81
N ALA A 237 -7.43 3.85 -6.70
CA ALA A 237 -7.80 5.27 -6.79
C ALA A 237 -8.27 5.67 -8.20
N MET A 238 -7.87 4.93 -9.23
CA MET A 238 -8.22 5.19 -10.63
C MET A 238 -9.34 4.27 -11.13
N ASN A 239 -9.37 3.04 -10.65
CA ASN A 239 -10.44 2.07 -10.91
C ASN A 239 -10.65 1.19 -9.67
N ALA A 240 -11.72 1.46 -8.94
CA ALA A 240 -12.04 0.77 -7.68
C ALA A 240 -12.25 -0.74 -7.84
N GLU A 241 -12.61 -1.20 -9.05
CA GLU A 241 -12.91 -2.60 -9.36
C GLU A 241 -11.72 -3.35 -9.98
N THR A 242 -10.56 -2.69 -10.11
CA THR A 242 -9.37 -3.35 -10.65
C THR A 242 -8.91 -4.50 -9.77
N ARG A 243 -8.49 -5.59 -10.41
CA ARG A 243 -7.87 -6.73 -9.72
C ARG A 243 -6.37 -6.54 -9.46
N MET A 244 -5.76 -5.53 -10.09
CA MET A 244 -4.36 -5.21 -9.84
C MET A 244 -4.20 -4.69 -8.41
N PRO A 245 -3.40 -5.35 -7.55
CA PRO A 245 -3.20 -4.88 -6.18
C PRO A 245 -2.35 -3.61 -6.14
N ALA A 246 -2.54 -2.79 -5.11
CA ALA A 246 -1.59 -1.77 -4.75
C ALA A 246 -0.41 -2.44 -4.02
N LEU A 247 0.80 -2.29 -4.55
CA LEU A 247 1.99 -3.00 -4.05
C LEU A 247 2.84 -2.14 -3.09
N GLY A 248 2.41 -0.91 -2.82
CA GLY A 248 3.11 -0.01 -1.90
C GLY A 248 4.46 0.50 -2.43
N LEU A 249 4.61 0.64 -3.76
CA LEU A 249 5.84 1.14 -4.35
C LEU A 249 6.23 2.49 -3.76
N SER A 250 7.53 2.66 -3.42
CA SER A 250 8.08 3.97 -3.13
C SER A 250 8.00 4.88 -4.37
N ASP A 251 8.19 6.18 -4.21
CA ASP A 251 8.17 7.09 -5.36
C ASP A 251 9.32 6.80 -6.33
N ALA A 252 10.50 6.45 -5.80
CA ALA A 252 11.65 6.07 -6.60
C ALA A 252 11.41 4.77 -7.38
N ASP A 253 10.83 3.75 -6.73
CA ASP A 253 10.56 2.46 -7.35
C ASP A 253 9.48 2.57 -8.43
N ALA A 254 8.40 3.29 -8.14
CA ALA A 254 7.35 3.55 -9.11
C ALA A 254 7.87 4.31 -10.34
N LYS A 255 8.80 5.27 -10.13
CA LYS A 255 9.49 5.97 -11.22
C LYS A 255 10.35 5.01 -12.05
N ALA A 256 11.14 4.15 -11.39
CA ALA A 256 11.98 3.17 -12.08
C ALA A 256 11.15 2.18 -12.93
N VAL A 257 10.10 1.59 -12.35
CA VAL A 257 9.19 0.68 -13.08
C VAL A 257 8.48 1.39 -14.22
N THR A 258 8.06 2.65 -14.02
CA THR A 258 7.45 3.48 -15.10
C THR A 258 8.41 3.70 -16.26
N MET A 259 9.71 3.87 -16.00
CA MET A 259 10.71 4.06 -17.05
C MET A 259 11.05 2.75 -17.79
N TYR A 260 10.84 1.60 -17.14
CA TYR A 260 11.02 0.31 -17.77
C TYR A 260 9.86 -0.05 -18.69
N LEU A 261 8.63 0.23 -18.27
CA LEU A 261 7.41 -0.05 -19.03
C LEU A 261 7.17 0.94 -20.17
#